data_07dfdea6ce1aa32ab8f5888e2f5568a6
#
_entry.id   07dfdea6ce1aa32ab8f5888e2f5568a6
#
_cell.length_a   1.000
_cell.length_b   1.000
_cell.length_c   1.000
_cell.angle_alpha   90.00
_cell.angle_beta   90.00
_cell.angle_gamma   90.00
#
_symmetry.space_group_name_H-M   'P 1'
#
loop_
_entity.id
_entity.type
_entity.pdbx_description
1 polymer ?
#
loop_
_entity_poly.entity_id
_entity_poly.type
_entity_poly.pdbx_seq_one_letter_code
_entity_poly.pdbx_strand_id
1 'polypeptide(L)'
;MSASQFQKEYVEIIPETWTAISLSLNEEHDELYITRYHAGQSPFILRLPMARQKSRDMDEDVFSFEDGKSELMEIIELSNFSTHDARDMNAKGAKTEWWAEREALDNRLRDLLVNIENIWLGGFRGVFSQHVRQPNLLARFQKSFQNILNRHLPSRQGRGQQKKINLEPRILELFIGLGDATNEELDLDEQLMDLVYFVVDILQFSGERNAYDEIDFDSVRHLTCSSQAPMFLSKLSY
;
A
#
# COMPACT_ATOMS: atom_id res chain seq x y z
N MET A 1 -30.22 -2.06 -0.62
CA MET A 1 -29.64 -2.36 -1.95
C MET A 1 -28.99 -3.73 -1.89
N SER A 2 -29.20 -4.60 -2.90
CA SER A 2 -28.54 -5.90 -2.97
C SER A 2 -27.12 -5.73 -3.54
N ALA A 3 -26.20 -6.70 -3.28
CA ALA A 3 -24.87 -6.69 -3.83
C ALA A 3 -24.87 -6.67 -5.38
N SER A 4 -25.79 -7.41 -6.01
CA SER A 4 -25.97 -7.43 -7.47
C SER A 4 -26.44 -6.08 -8.02
N GLN A 5 -27.33 -5.39 -7.31
CA GLN A 5 -27.79 -4.07 -7.70
C GLN A 5 -26.68 -3.03 -7.55
N PHE A 6 -25.91 -3.08 -6.47
CA PHE A 6 -24.73 -2.22 -6.28
C PHE A 6 -23.70 -2.43 -7.39
N GLN A 7 -23.40 -3.69 -7.71
CA GLN A 7 -22.46 -4.02 -8.80
C GLN A 7 -22.90 -3.39 -10.12
N LYS A 8 -24.18 -3.55 -10.49
CA LYS A 8 -24.71 -3.05 -11.76
C LYS A 8 -24.79 -1.52 -11.83
N GLU A 9 -25.22 -0.87 -10.73
CA GLU A 9 -25.51 0.56 -10.74
C GLU A 9 -24.27 1.43 -10.47
N TYR A 10 -23.26 0.91 -9.77
CA TYR A 10 -22.10 1.71 -9.32
C TYR A 10 -20.75 1.19 -9.84
N VAL A 11 -20.61 -0.10 -10.08
CA VAL A 11 -19.32 -0.68 -10.51
C VAL A 11 -19.24 -0.84 -12.02
N GLU A 12 -20.30 -1.35 -12.65
CA GLU A 12 -20.33 -1.60 -14.10
C GLU A 12 -20.39 -0.31 -14.94
N ILE A 13 -20.70 0.83 -14.32
CA ILE A 13 -20.64 2.14 -15.01
C ILE A 13 -19.22 2.68 -15.13
N ILE A 14 -18.26 2.11 -14.40
CA ILE A 14 -16.85 2.51 -14.47
C ILE A 14 -16.28 2.04 -15.82
N PRO A 15 -15.63 2.92 -16.61
CA PRO A 15 -14.99 2.50 -17.85
C PRO A 15 -13.97 1.37 -17.59
N GLU A 16 -13.89 0.38 -18.50
CA GLU A 16 -13.00 -0.78 -18.36
C GLU A 16 -11.53 -0.43 -18.14
N THR A 17 -11.10 0.73 -18.68
CA THR A 17 -9.73 1.23 -18.53
C THR A 17 -9.48 1.97 -17.21
N TRP A 18 -10.52 2.21 -16.41
CA TRP A 18 -10.43 2.96 -15.17
C TRP A 18 -10.40 2.03 -13.97
N THR A 19 -9.69 2.48 -12.96
CA THR A 19 -9.75 1.94 -11.60
C THR A 19 -10.21 3.05 -10.67
N ALA A 20 -11.33 2.85 -9.99
CA ALA A 20 -11.78 3.77 -8.96
C ALA A 20 -11.37 3.23 -7.59
N ILE A 21 -10.86 4.12 -6.73
CA ILE A 21 -10.46 3.78 -5.36
C ILE A 21 -11.21 4.69 -4.41
N SER A 22 -11.84 4.08 -3.41
CA SER A 22 -12.47 4.80 -2.30
C SER A 22 -11.64 4.57 -1.04
N LEU A 23 -11.38 5.66 -0.32
CA LEU A 23 -10.75 5.65 1.00
C LEU A 23 -11.77 6.10 2.03
N SER A 24 -11.88 5.38 3.14
CA SER A 24 -12.71 5.76 4.26
C SER A 24 -12.09 5.31 5.57
N LEU A 25 -12.42 6.00 6.65
CA LEU A 25 -12.03 5.64 8.01
C LEU A 25 -13.23 5.12 8.78
N ASN A 26 -13.00 4.32 9.82
CA ASN A 26 -14.02 4.01 10.81
C ASN A 26 -14.31 5.24 11.70
N GLU A 27 -15.30 5.13 12.60
CA GLU A 27 -15.70 6.22 13.49
C GLU A 27 -14.60 6.60 14.51
N GLU A 28 -13.75 5.63 14.90
CA GLU A 28 -12.65 5.84 15.82
C GLU A 28 -11.36 6.37 15.15
N HIS A 29 -11.32 6.45 13.81
CA HIS A 29 -10.18 6.86 13.02
C HIS A 29 -8.92 6.00 13.21
N ASP A 30 -9.09 4.74 13.63
CA ASP A 30 -7.99 3.79 13.85
C ASP A 30 -7.88 2.72 12.78
N GLU A 31 -8.84 2.69 11.82
CA GLU A 31 -8.84 1.77 10.68
C GLU A 31 -9.09 2.49 9.36
N LEU A 32 -8.23 2.20 8.39
CA LEU A 32 -8.36 2.68 7.01
C LEU A 32 -8.99 1.58 6.13
N TYR A 33 -10.09 1.89 5.48
CA TYR A 33 -10.70 1.04 4.47
C TYR A 33 -10.33 1.54 3.07
N ILE A 34 -9.74 0.67 2.29
CA ILE A 34 -9.40 0.92 0.88
C ILE A 34 -10.27 0.00 0.04
N THR A 35 -11.12 0.56 -0.80
CA THR A 35 -11.95 -0.23 -1.72
C THR A 35 -11.56 0.10 -3.16
N ARG A 36 -11.10 -0.91 -3.89
CA ARG A 36 -10.78 -0.81 -5.31
C ARG A 36 -11.89 -1.39 -6.15
N TYR A 37 -12.38 -0.60 -7.09
CA TYR A 37 -13.44 -0.95 -8.02
C TYR A 37 -12.87 -1.04 -9.43
N HIS A 38 -13.31 -2.06 -10.17
CA HIS A 38 -13.02 -2.24 -11.58
C HIS A 38 -14.22 -2.86 -12.26
N ALA A 39 -14.53 -2.41 -13.49
CA ALA A 39 -15.62 -2.96 -14.28
C ALA A 39 -15.51 -4.49 -14.42
N GLY A 40 -16.65 -5.18 -14.32
CA GLY A 40 -16.70 -6.63 -14.45
C GLY A 40 -16.13 -7.44 -13.28
N GLN A 41 -15.76 -6.79 -12.17
CA GLN A 41 -15.20 -7.46 -10.99
C GLN A 41 -15.92 -7.04 -9.71
N SER A 42 -15.95 -7.96 -8.73
CA SER A 42 -16.38 -7.59 -7.39
C SER A 42 -15.39 -6.59 -6.76
N PRO A 43 -15.85 -5.64 -5.92
CA PRO A 43 -14.96 -4.74 -5.20
C PRO A 43 -13.90 -5.51 -4.40
N PHE A 44 -12.68 -4.99 -4.40
CA PHE A 44 -11.61 -5.51 -3.55
C PHE A 44 -11.44 -4.57 -2.36
N ILE A 45 -11.67 -5.07 -1.17
CA ILE A 45 -11.71 -4.28 0.06
C ILE A 45 -10.54 -4.72 0.95
N LEU A 46 -9.73 -3.75 1.35
CA LEU A 46 -8.70 -3.89 2.36
C LEU A 46 -9.13 -3.12 3.62
N ARG A 47 -8.97 -3.73 4.78
CA ARG A 47 -9.13 -3.10 6.09
C ARG A 47 -7.75 -3.08 6.75
N LEU A 48 -7.23 -1.89 6.96
CA LEU A 48 -5.87 -1.67 7.46
C LEU A 48 -5.94 -1.00 8.82
N PRO A 49 -5.60 -1.69 9.92
CA PRO A 49 -5.42 -1.05 11.21
C PRO A 49 -4.29 -0.02 11.14
N MET A 50 -4.51 1.22 11.58
CA MET A 50 -3.49 2.29 11.55
C MET A 50 -2.31 1.98 12.48
N ALA A 51 -2.55 1.21 13.55
CA ALA A 51 -1.55 0.81 14.54
C ALA A 51 -0.81 -0.50 14.21
N ARG A 52 -0.73 -0.90 12.93
CA ARG A 52 -0.08 -2.17 12.52
C ARG A 52 1.37 -2.31 13.01
N GLN A 53 2.13 -1.22 12.98
CA GLN A 53 3.54 -1.22 13.39
C GLN A 53 3.70 -1.38 14.90
N LYS A 54 2.76 -0.88 15.72
CA LYS A 54 2.78 -1.04 17.17
C LYS A 54 2.80 -2.52 17.63
N SER A 55 2.31 -3.41 16.78
CA SER A 55 2.36 -4.85 17.05
C SER A 55 3.75 -5.45 16.88
N ARG A 56 4.68 -4.72 16.25
CA ARG A 56 6.04 -5.18 15.95
C ARG A 56 7.09 -4.55 16.86
N ASP A 57 7.00 -3.23 17.09
CA ASP A 57 7.90 -2.48 17.97
C ASP A 57 7.11 -1.81 19.09
N MET A 58 7.31 -2.26 20.32
CA MET A 58 6.54 -1.84 21.49
C MET A 58 6.85 -0.42 21.97
N ASP A 59 7.90 0.23 21.45
CA ASP A 59 8.46 1.48 21.97
C ASP A 59 8.28 2.70 21.04
N GLU A 60 7.68 2.57 19.84
CA GLU A 60 7.47 3.70 18.96
C GLU A 60 6.05 4.28 19.09
N ASP A 61 5.97 5.62 19.18
CA ASP A 61 4.72 6.35 19.12
C ASP A 61 4.07 6.14 17.74
N VAL A 62 2.83 5.66 17.75
CA VAL A 62 2.09 5.43 16.50
C VAL A 62 1.68 6.76 15.90
N PHE A 63 2.11 7.01 14.66
CA PHE A 63 1.63 8.14 13.87
C PHE A 63 0.13 7.98 13.56
N SER A 64 -0.70 8.65 14.37
CA SER A 64 -2.16 8.55 14.28
C SER A 64 -2.72 9.38 13.13
N PHE A 65 -4.00 9.15 12.78
CA PHE A 65 -4.71 10.00 11.82
C PHE A 65 -4.80 11.46 12.30
N GLU A 66 -5.02 11.70 13.59
CA GLU A 66 -5.13 13.06 14.13
C GLU A 66 -3.77 13.80 14.10
N ASP A 67 -2.65 13.08 14.28
CA ASP A 67 -1.30 13.66 14.13
C ASP A 67 -1.07 14.11 12.69
N GLY A 68 -1.34 13.23 11.72
CA GLY A 68 -1.19 13.56 10.31
C GLY A 68 -2.11 14.68 9.83
N LYS A 69 -3.34 14.71 10.31
CA LYS A 69 -4.32 15.76 10.02
C LYS A 69 -3.89 17.11 10.62
N SER A 70 -3.43 17.11 11.88
CA SER A 70 -2.97 18.31 12.56
C SER A 70 -1.76 18.91 11.86
N GLU A 71 -0.77 18.09 11.50
CA GLU A 71 0.41 18.51 10.74
C GLU A 71 0.02 19.10 9.36
N LEU A 72 -0.89 18.42 8.63
CA LEU A 72 -1.36 18.93 7.34
C LEU A 72 -2.07 20.28 7.47
N MET A 73 -2.93 20.44 8.48
CA MET A 73 -3.64 21.70 8.72
C MET A 73 -2.68 22.83 9.06
N GLU A 74 -1.69 22.59 9.89
CA GLU A 74 -0.65 23.57 10.22
C GLU A 74 0.16 24.00 8.99
N ILE A 75 0.59 23.04 8.15
CA ILE A 75 1.29 23.33 6.90
C ILE A 75 0.43 24.23 5.99
N ILE A 76 -0.87 23.91 5.85
CA ILE A 76 -1.80 24.71 5.04
C ILE A 76 -1.94 26.13 5.59
N GLU A 77 -2.11 26.28 6.89
CA GLU A 77 -2.27 27.60 7.54
C GLU A 77 -1.00 28.46 7.37
N LEU A 78 0.17 27.89 7.64
CA LEU A 78 1.45 28.57 7.45
C LEU A 78 1.69 28.94 5.98
N SER A 79 1.36 28.04 5.05
CA SER A 79 1.45 28.28 3.61
C SER A 79 0.56 29.46 3.17
N ASN A 80 -0.67 29.50 3.67
CA ASN A 80 -1.60 30.59 3.38
C ASN A 80 -1.11 31.91 3.95
N PHE A 81 -0.65 31.91 5.21
CA PHE A 81 -0.09 33.10 5.86
C PHE A 81 1.10 33.65 5.09
N SER A 82 2.09 32.82 4.78
CA SER A 82 3.27 33.20 4.00
C SER A 82 2.92 33.76 2.62
N THR A 83 1.83 33.28 1.99
CA THR A 83 1.37 33.80 0.68
C THR A 83 0.74 35.19 0.79
N HIS A 84 0.05 35.49 1.90
CA HIS A 84 -0.53 36.81 2.14
C HIS A 84 0.55 37.86 2.41
N ASP A 85 1.57 37.52 3.19
CA ASP A 85 2.69 38.43 3.54
C ASP A 85 3.65 38.68 2.35
N ALA A 86 3.59 37.85 1.30
CA ALA A 86 4.43 38.01 0.11
C ALA A 86 4.23 39.35 -0.65
N ARG A 87 3.19 40.12 -0.34
CA ARG A 87 2.87 41.40 -1.04
C ARG A 87 3.82 42.53 -0.73
N ASP A 88 4.50 42.52 0.39
CA ASP A 88 5.31 43.63 0.89
C ASP A 88 6.82 43.32 1.03
N MET A 89 7.36 42.44 0.18
CA MET A 89 8.77 42.02 0.22
C MET A 89 9.75 43.04 -0.36
N ASN A 90 9.74 44.26 0.19
CA ASN A 90 10.64 45.32 -0.25
C ASN A 90 11.96 45.37 0.54
N ALA A 91 12.04 44.69 1.69
CA ALA A 91 13.24 44.63 2.51
C ALA A 91 14.35 43.77 1.90
N LYS A 92 15.62 44.19 2.05
CA LYS A 92 16.76 43.43 1.59
C LYS A 92 16.84 42.08 2.35
N GLY A 93 16.77 41.01 1.65
CA GLY A 93 16.78 39.62 2.21
C GLY A 93 15.40 39.01 2.40
N ALA A 94 14.32 39.79 2.45
CA ALA A 94 12.97 39.23 2.66
C ALA A 94 12.55 38.14 1.68
N LYS A 95 12.96 38.25 0.41
CA LYS A 95 12.70 37.19 -0.58
C LYS A 95 13.43 35.88 -0.27
N THR A 96 14.66 35.96 0.22
CA THR A 96 15.45 34.78 0.56
C THR A 96 14.88 34.07 1.79
N GLU A 97 14.45 34.86 2.79
CA GLU A 97 13.79 34.30 3.99
C GLU A 97 12.46 33.63 3.61
N TRP A 98 11.66 34.29 2.79
CA TRP A 98 10.38 33.74 2.32
C TRP A 98 10.57 32.43 1.54
N TRP A 99 11.57 32.35 0.65
CA TRP A 99 11.85 31.10 -0.07
C TRP A 99 12.32 30.00 0.88
N ALA A 100 13.14 30.31 1.87
CA ALA A 100 13.56 29.35 2.89
C ALA A 100 12.38 28.80 3.71
N GLU A 101 11.42 29.65 4.08
CA GLU A 101 10.18 29.24 4.75
C GLU A 101 9.33 28.31 3.86
N ARG A 102 9.19 28.66 2.58
CA ARG A 102 8.46 27.81 1.61
C ARG A 102 9.12 26.45 1.43
N GLU A 103 10.43 26.41 1.28
CA GLU A 103 11.19 25.17 1.19
C GLU A 103 11.04 24.32 2.46
N ALA A 104 11.04 24.94 3.64
CA ALA A 104 10.80 24.24 4.89
C ALA A 104 9.40 23.61 4.95
N LEU A 105 8.35 24.34 4.49
CA LEU A 105 6.99 23.81 4.43
C LEU A 105 6.86 22.69 3.40
N ASP A 106 7.51 22.79 2.25
CA ASP A 106 7.53 21.75 1.23
C ASP A 106 8.22 20.47 1.74
N ASN A 107 9.28 20.60 2.53
CA ASN A 107 9.95 19.48 3.18
C ASN A 107 9.04 18.83 4.23
N ARG A 108 8.39 19.62 5.10
CA ARG A 108 7.41 19.10 6.07
C ARG A 108 6.28 18.31 5.38
N LEU A 109 5.75 18.85 4.27
CA LEU A 109 4.72 18.15 3.51
C LEU A 109 5.24 16.84 2.90
N ARG A 110 6.48 16.84 2.39
CA ARG A 110 7.12 15.62 1.89
C ARG A 110 7.25 14.57 2.99
N ASP A 111 7.77 14.95 4.15
CA ASP A 111 7.96 14.05 5.29
C ASP A 111 6.61 13.49 5.76
N LEU A 112 5.57 14.33 5.81
CA LEU A 112 4.21 13.91 6.13
C LEU A 112 3.70 12.84 5.13
N LEU A 113 3.87 13.07 3.82
CA LEU A 113 3.43 12.11 2.79
C LEU A 113 4.20 10.79 2.86
N VAL A 114 5.51 10.85 3.12
CA VAL A 114 6.35 9.66 3.33
C VAL A 114 5.86 8.86 4.54
N ASN A 115 5.53 9.53 5.65
CA ASN A 115 4.98 8.88 6.83
C ASN A 115 3.62 8.22 6.54
N ILE A 116 2.74 8.88 5.80
CA ILE A 116 1.45 8.31 5.37
C ILE A 116 1.68 7.06 4.51
N GLU A 117 2.57 7.13 3.54
CA GLU A 117 2.88 5.97 2.69
C GLU A 117 3.47 4.80 3.48
N ASN A 118 4.40 5.05 4.38
CA ASN A 118 5.06 4.00 5.14
C ASN A 118 4.17 3.43 6.25
N ILE A 119 3.55 4.30 7.05
CA ILE A 119 2.88 3.90 8.28
C ILE A 119 1.45 3.47 8.01
N TRP A 120 0.67 4.26 7.25
CA TRP A 120 -0.74 3.93 7.02
C TRP A 120 -0.93 2.93 5.88
N LEU A 121 -0.17 3.00 4.81
CA LEU A 121 -0.31 2.12 3.66
C LEU A 121 0.68 0.94 3.72
N GLY A 122 1.95 1.20 4.00
CA GLY A 122 3.00 0.18 4.06
C GLY A 122 3.01 -0.69 2.80
N GLY A 123 3.09 -1.99 2.96
CA GLY A 123 3.06 -2.96 1.87
C GLY A 123 1.79 -2.93 1.01
N PHE A 124 0.70 -2.37 1.52
CA PHE A 124 -0.59 -2.33 0.81
C PHE A 124 -0.68 -1.21 -0.23
N ARG A 125 0.30 -0.32 -0.34
CA ARG A 125 0.34 0.73 -1.36
C ARG A 125 0.26 0.21 -2.80
N GLY A 126 0.63 -1.07 -3.03
CA GLY A 126 0.43 -1.74 -4.32
C GLY A 126 -1.01 -1.72 -4.83
N VAL A 127 -2.00 -1.47 -3.96
CA VAL A 127 -3.41 -1.32 -4.36
C VAL A 127 -3.63 -0.14 -5.30
N PHE A 128 -2.79 0.90 -5.21
CA PHE A 128 -2.83 2.10 -6.06
C PHE A 128 -2.10 1.93 -7.39
N SER A 129 -1.43 0.79 -7.59
CA SER A 129 -0.71 0.52 -8.83
C SER A 129 -1.64 0.61 -10.04
N GLN A 130 -1.20 1.37 -11.06
CA GLN A 130 -1.90 1.58 -12.31
C GLN A 130 -1.39 0.64 -13.42
N HIS A 131 -0.56 -0.36 -13.07
CA HIS A 131 -0.06 -1.28 -14.08
C HIS A 131 -1.17 -1.98 -14.81
N VAL A 132 -1.05 -1.99 -16.11
CA VAL A 132 -1.87 -2.83 -16.98
C VAL A 132 -1.71 -4.26 -16.52
N ARG A 133 -2.82 -4.93 -16.22
CA ARG A 133 -2.81 -6.33 -15.83
C ARG A 133 -2.08 -7.15 -16.88
N GLN A 134 -1.02 -7.80 -16.43
CA GLN A 134 -0.30 -8.78 -17.24
C GLN A 134 -0.68 -10.20 -16.75
N PRO A 135 -1.69 -10.84 -17.33
CA PRO A 135 -2.18 -12.15 -16.87
C PRO A 135 -1.08 -13.19 -16.79
N ASN A 136 -0.15 -13.16 -17.75
CA ASN A 136 0.98 -14.09 -17.79
C ASN A 136 1.96 -13.84 -16.62
N LEU A 137 2.22 -12.57 -16.26
CA LEU A 137 3.07 -12.24 -15.14
C LEU A 137 2.44 -12.69 -13.83
N LEU A 138 1.15 -12.37 -13.63
CA LEU A 138 0.40 -12.76 -12.45
C LEU A 138 0.34 -14.30 -12.31
N ALA A 139 0.07 -15.05 -13.40
CA ALA A 139 0.03 -16.50 -13.36
C ALA A 139 1.40 -17.11 -13.01
N ARG A 140 2.50 -16.56 -13.55
CA ARG A 140 3.86 -17.00 -13.21
C ARG A 140 4.19 -16.68 -11.75
N PHE A 141 3.87 -15.47 -11.29
CA PHE A 141 4.07 -15.07 -9.90
C PHE A 141 3.27 -15.98 -8.97
N GLN A 142 1.99 -16.20 -9.24
CA GLN A 142 1.12 -17.07 -8.46
C GLN A 142 1.70 -18.49 -8.35
N LYS A 143 2.15 -19.08 -9.46
CA LYS A 143 2.76 -20.41 -9.47
C LYS A 143 4.03 -20.46 -8.61
N SER A 144 4.91 -19.47 -8.74
CA SER A 144 6.16 -19.41 -7.98
C SER A 144 5.89 -19.18 -6.50
N PHE A 145 4.97 -18.29 -6.15
CA PHE A 145 4.55 -18.03 -4.78
C PHE A 145 3.94 -19.27 -4.13
N GLN A 146 3.05 -19.97 -4.81
CA GLN A 146 2.49 -21.25 -4.34
C GLN A 146 3.58 -22.31 -4.11
N ASN A 147 4.62 -22.35 -4.94
CA ASN A 147 5.73 -23.25 -4.74
C ASN A 147 6.53 -22.91 -3.48
N ILE A 148 6.74 -21.62 -3.19
CA ILE A 148 7.38 -21.15 -1.95
C ILE A 148 6.53 -21.62 -0.75
N LEU A 149 5.23 -21.34 -0.73
CA LEU A 149 4.34 -21.75 0.34
C LEU A 149 4.33 -23.29 0.53
N ASN A 150 4.27 -24.05 -0.57
CA ASN A 150 4.25 -25.52 -0.51
C ASN A 150 5.58 -26.11 0.00
N ARG A 151 6.70 -25.42 -0.20
CA ARG A 151 8.03 -25.88 0.22
C ARG A 151 8.31 -25.55 1.68
N HIS A 152 7.85 -24.41 2.16
CA HIS A 152 8.29 -23.89 3.45
C HIS A 152 7.22 -24.04 4.56
N LEU A 153 5.92 -23.98 4.21
CA LEU A 153 4.87 -24.05 5.22
C LEU A 153 4.67 -25.47 5.78
N PRO A 154 4.81 -25.68 7.08
CA PRO A 154 4.60 -26.98 7.73
C PRO A 154 3.20 -27.54 7.49
N SER A 155 2.16 -26.68 7.45
CA SER A 155 0.79 -27.06 7.15
C SER A 155 0.62 -27.76 5.78
N ARG A 156 1.56 -27.52 4.86
CA ARG A 156 1.54 -28.04 3.48
C ARG A 156 2.47 -29.23 3.24
N GLN A 157 3.38 -29.51 4.20
CA GLN A 157 4.34 -30.62 4.10
C GLN A 157 3.83 -31.93 4.69
N GLY A 158 2.73 -31.90 5.46
CA GLY A 158 2.18 -33.07 6.13
C GLY A 158 1.54 -34.07 5.18
N ARG A 159 1.57 -35.39 5.53
CA ARG A 159 0.91 -36.47 4.77
C ARG A 159 -0.62 -36.46 4.83
N GLY A 160 -1.22 -35.52 5.58
CA GLY A 160 -2.67 -35.33 5.65
C GLY A 160 -3.18 -34.53 4.47
N GLN A 161 -4.36 -34.89 3.93
CA GLN A 161 -5.08 -34.09 2.91
C GLN A 161 -5.67 -32.81 3.54
N GLN A 162 -4.81 -31.90 4.03
CA GLN A 162 -5.31 -30.56 4.34
C GLN A 162 -5.61 -29.82 3.05
N LYS A 163 -6.79 -29.25 2.96
CA LYS A 163 -7.22 -28.47 1.81
C LYS A 163 -6.31 -27.25 1.70
N LYS A 164 -5.43 -27.25 0.69
CA LYS A 164 -4.55 -26.11 0.41
C LYS A 164 -5.41 -24.91 0.04
N ILE A 165 -5.19 -23.81 0.73
CA ILE A 165 -5.87 -22.54 0.45
C ILE A 165 -5.18 -21.87 -0.73
N ASN A 166 -5.96 -21.52 -1.75
CA ASN A 166 -5.50 -20.70 -2.85
C ASN A 166 -5.76 -19.24 -2.51
N LEU A 167 -4.69 -18.45 -2.50
CA LEU A 167 -4.82 -17.00 -2.31
C LEU A 167 -5.54 -16.38 -3.51
N GLU A 168 -6.34 -15.37 -3.22
CA GLU A 168 -6.98 -14.58 -4.24
C GLU A 168 -5.92 -13.85 -5.11
N PRO A 169 -6.02 -13.88 -6.45
CA PRO A 169 -5.03 -13.25 -7.32
C PRO A 169 -4.77 -11.77 -7.03
N ARG A 170 -5.79 -11.02 -6.59
CA ARG A 170 -5.67 -9.59 -6.24
C ARG A 170 -4.76 -9.33 -5.04
N ILE A 171 -4.58 -10.30 -4.13
CA ILE A 171 -3.59 -10.24 -3.04
C ILE A 171 -2.18 -10.30 -3.62
N LEU A 172 -1.96 -11.16 -4.61
CA LEU A 172 -0.66 -11.29 -5.27
C LEU A 172 -0.32 -10.07 -6.15
N GLU A 173 -1.35 -9.38 -6.67
CA GLU A 173 -1.18 -8.10 -7.36
C GLU A 173 -0.57 -7.03 -6.44
N LEU A 174 -0.80 -7.08 -5.12
CA LEU A 174 -0.18 -6.14 -4.16
C LEU A 174 1.34 -6.27 -4.16
N PHE A 175 1.88 -7.50 -4.17
CA PHE A 175 3.32 -7.75 -4.25
C PHE A 175 3.91 -7.22 -5.56
N ILE A 176 3.23 -7.47 -6.68
CA ILE A 176 3.68 -6.98 -7.99
C ILE A 176 3.62 -5.45 -8.03
N GLY A 177 2.59 -4.85 -7.43
CA GLY A 177 2.38 -3.41 -7.39
C GLY A 177 3.35 -2.63 -6.52
N LEU A 178 4.07 -3.28 -5.59
CA LEU A 178 5.10 -2.61 -4.77
C LEU A 178 6.23 -2.01 -5.61
N GLY A 179 6.54 -2.58 -6.78
CA GLY A 179 7.58 -2.07 -7.67
C GLY A 179 7.25 -0.77 -8.39
N ASP A 180 6.02 -0.27 -8.28
CA ASP A 180 5.63 1.02 -8.84
C ASP A 180 6.09 2.22 -8.04
N ALA A 181 6.61 2.02 -6.85
CA ALA A 181 7.11 3.10 -6.04
C ALA A 181 8.36 3.71 -6.65
N THR A 182 8.26 4.98 -6.98
CA THR A 182 9.38 5.80 -7.44
C THR A 182 10.19 6.38 -6.29
N ASN A 183 9.77 6.16 -5.05
CA ASN A 183 10.40 6.75 -3.88
C ASN A 183 11.49 5.80 -3.35
N GLU A 184 12.76 6.19 -3.50
CA GLU A 184 13.93 5.45 -3.00
C GLU A 184 14.03 5.45 -1.46
N GLU A 185 13.25 6.29 -0.79
CA GLU A 185 13.25 6.42 0.69
C GLU A 185 12.42 5.32 1.38
N LEU A 186 11.75 4.45 0.62
CA LEU A 186 10.87 3.43 1.15
C LEU A 186 11.61 2.10 1.32
N ASP A 187 11.56 1.54 2.54
CA ASP A 187 12.12 0.21 2.82
C ASP A 187 11.21 -0.89 2.21
N LEU A 188 11.68 -1.48 1.12
CA LEU A 188 10.97 -2.57 0.44
C LEU A 188 10.83 -3.80 1.35
N ASP A 189 11.80 -4.09 2.19
CA ASP A 189 11.80 -5.28 3.04
C ASP A 189 10.72 -5.17 4.13
N GLU A 190 10.57 -3.99 4.73
CA GLU A 190 9.50 -3.71 5.69
C GLU A 190 8.11 -3.85 5.04
N GLN A 191 7.95 -3.33 3.84
CA GLN A 191 6.69 -3.40 3.11
C GLN A 191 6.35 -4.81 2.64
N LEU A 192 7.32 -5.59 2.23
CA LEU A 192 7.13 -7.00 1.92
C LEU A 192 6.74 -7.79 3.16
N MET A 193 7.30 -7.45 4.32
CA MET A 193 6.95 -8.06 5.60
C MET A 193 5.47 -7.85 5.93
N ASP A 194 4.92 -6.66 5.70
CA ASP A 194 3.49 -6.39 5.84
C ASP A 194 2.64 -7.38 5.04
N LEU A 195 2.97 -7.56 3.76
CA LEU A 195 2.22 -8.46 2.88
C LEU A 195 2.40 -9.93 3.24
N VAL A 196 3.60 -10.34 3.67
CA VAL A 196 3.85 -11.71 4.13
C VAL A 196 3.00 -12.01 5.37
N TYR A 197 2.96 -11.11 6.34
CA TYR A 197 2.13 -11.26 7.53
C TYR A 197 0.65 -11.33 7.18
N PHE A 198 0.19 -10.45 6.29
CA PHE A 198 -1.18 -10.47 5.79
C PHE A 198 -1.55 -11.81 5.12
N VAL A 199 -0.62 -12.39 4.35
CA VAL A 199 -0.81 -13.72 3.75
C VAL A 199 -0.94 -14.80 4.83
N VAL A 200 -0.09 -14.76 5.87
CA VAL A 200 -0.17 -15.72 6.99
C VAL A 200 -1.51 -15.59 7.71
N ASP A 201 -1.97 -14.37 7.98
CA ASP A 201 -3.28 -14.12 8.60
C ASP A 201 -4.43 -14.71 7.79
N ILE A 202 -4.41 -14.52 6.46
CA ILE A 202 -5.42 -15.10 5.56
C ILE A 202 -5.39 -16.63 5.61
N LEU A 203 -4.21 -17.24 5.61
CA LEU A 203 -4.05 -18.69 5.68
C LEU A 203 -4.55 -19.22 7.03
N GLN A 204 -4.21 -18.56 8.14
CA GLN A 204 -4.67 -18.90 9.48
C GLN A 204 -6.20 -18.78 9.60
N PHE A 205 -6.77 -17.67 9.13
CA PHE A 205 -8.21 -17.47 9.11
C PHE A 205 -8.93 -18.54 8.28
N SER A 206 -8.29 -19.02 7.23
CA SER A 206 -8.81 -20.08 6.36
C SER A 206 -8.55 -21.50 6.88
N GLY A 207 -7.90 -21.63 8.05
CA GLY A 207 -7.69 -22.90 8.75
C GLY A 207 -6.31 -23.55 8.55
N GLU A 208 -5.38 -22.91 7.81
CA GLU A 208 -3.98 -23.32 7.75
C GLU A 208 -3.22 -22.74 8.97
N ARG A 209 -2.67 -23.62 9.83
CA ARG A 209 -1.90 -23.18 11.01
C ARG A 209 -0.43 -23.02 10.62
N ASN A 210 0.01 -21.78 10.49
CA ASN A 210 1.38 -21.41 10.19
C ASN A 210 1.82 -20.26 11.12
N ALA A 211 3.09 -20.18 11.47
CA ALA A 211 3.69 -19.03 12.12
C ALA A 211 4.20 -18.02 11.08
N TYR A 212 4.46 -16.79 11.51
CA TYR A 212 4.87 -15.71 10.59
C TYR A 212 6.29 -15.92 10.05
N ASP A 213 7.16 -16.56 10.81
CA ASP A 213 8.56 -16.87 10.46
C ASP A 213 8.72 -18.14 9.59
N GLU A 214 7.63 -18.84 9.32
CA GLU A 214 7.67 -20.07 8.51
C GLU A 214 7.62 -19.80 6.99
N ILE A 215 7.31 -18.58 6.55
CA ILE A 215 7.44 -18.18 5.15
C ILE A 215 8.89 -17.77 4.89
N ASP A 216 9.49 -18.34 3.86
CA ASP A 216 10.82 -17.95 3.39
C ASP A 216 10.76 -16.55 2.77
N PHE A 217 11.07 -15.56 3.58
CA PHE A 217 11.06 -14.15 3.22
C PHE A 217 12.01 -13.84 2.07
N ASP A 218 13.22 -14.40 2.07
CA ASP A 218 14.21 -14.15 1.02
C ASP A 218 13.72 -14.64 -0.35
N SER A 219 13.08 -15.80 -0.39
CA SER A 219 12.46 -16.31 -1.61
C SER A 219 11.32 -15.43 -2.10
N VAL A 220 10.48 -14.90 -1.21
CA VAL A 220 9.40 -13.96 -1.56
C VAL A 220 9.98 -12.64 -2.09
N ARG A 221 10.99 -12.09 -1.40
CA ARG A 221 11.71 -10.89 -1.82
C ARG A 221 12.31 -11.04 -3.21
N HIS A 222 13.05 -12.12 -3.44
CA HIS A 222 13.63 -12.42 -4.74
C HIS A 222 12.57 -12.55 -5.84
N LEU A 223 11.45 -13.22 -5.56
CA LEU A 223 10.36 -13.37 -6.51
C LEU A 223 9.74 -12.02 -6.86
N THR A 224 9.49 -11.16 -5.87
CA THR A 224 8.91 -9.82 -6.07
C THR A 224 9.85 -8.96 -6.91
N CYS A 225 11.13 -8.86 -6.55
CA CYS A 225 12.12 -8.08 -7.31
C CYS A 225 12.28 -8.59 -8.75
N SER A 226 12.31 -9.91 -8.95
CA SER A 226 12.43 -10.52 -10.29
C SER A 226 11.22 -10.23 -11.18
N SER A 227 10.05 -10.06 -10.58
CA SER A 227 8.80 -9.77 -11.29
C SER A 227 8.71 -8.30 -11.72
N GLN A 228 9.46 -7.42 -11.07
CA GLN A 228 9.53 -5.99 -11.36
C GLN A 228 10.52 -5.64 -12.48
N ALA A 229 11.57 -6.44 -12.65
CA ALA A 229 12.61 -6.19 -13.64
C ALA A 229 12.13 -5.93 -15.08
N PRO A 230 11.12 -6.64 -15.63
CA PRO A 230 10.59 -6.36 -16.96
C PRO A 230 9.90 -5.01 -17.09
N MET A 231 9.42 -4.40 -15.99
CA MET A 231 8.67 -3.14 -15.99
C MET A 231 9.60 -1.93 -16.17
N PHE A 232 10.81 -1.97 -15.64
CA PHE A 232 11.81 -0.90 -15.82
C PHE A 232 12.28 -0.76 -17.27
N LEU A 233 12.37 -1.86 -18.01
CA LEU A 233 12.82 -1.84 -19.41
C LEU A 233 11.77 -1.24 -20.36
N SER A 234 10.49 -1.30 -20.04
CA SER A 234 9.43 -0.70 -20.85
C SER A 234 9.32 0.83 -20.68
N LYS A 235 9.82 1.39 -19.56
CA LYS A 235 9.84 2.85 -19.31
C LYS A 235 11.00 3.57 -20.01
N LEU A 236 12.02 2.84 -20.50
CA LEU A 236 13.18 3.39 -21.22
C LEU A 236 13.00 3.43 -22.76
N SER A 237 11.83 3.05 -23.26
CA SER A 237 11.55 2.95 -24.71
C SER A 237 10.62 4.06 -25.26
N TYR A 238 10.53 5.22 -24.59
CA TYR A 238 9.79 6.40 -25.07
C TYR A 238 10.68 7.64 -25.10
#